data_e477fea64862e21ec567490172ecde10
#
_entry.id   e477fea64862e21ec567490172ecde10
#
_cell.length_a   1.000
_cell.length_b   1.000
_cell.length_c   1.000
_cell.angle_alpha   90.00
_cell.angle_beta   90.00
_cell.angle_gamma   90.00
#
_symmetry.space_group_name_H-M   'P 1'
#
loop_
_entity.id
_entity.type
_entity.pdbx_description
1 polymer ?
#
loop_
_entity_poly.entity_id
_entity_poly.type
_entity_poly.pdbx_seq_one_letter_code
_entity_poly.pdbx_strand_id
1 'polypeptide(L)'
;KTFRDNDGLWENHRVEEVATPEAFEQNPSLVYRFYNARRAQLQQDDVQPNAAHQALAKLEQALGDDLMVVTQNVDDLHERGGSKSVYHMHGKLLSARCAISQQSFVWRDSFDHTTKCPCCHRVTLRPDIVWFGEMPLYMDEIYTALAQADIFIAIGTSGNVYPAAGFVQIAKESGAYTIEANLAPGATNALFDQSLTGPASQIVPEWVNELLSNYAL
;
A
#
# COMPACT_ATOMS: atom_id res chain seq x y z
N LYS A 1 -5.67 11.43 6.04
CA LYS A 1 -5.53 12.22 4.80
C LYS A 1 -4.65 11.46 3.84
N THR A 2 -5.14 11.22 2.65
CA THR A 2 -4.39 10.48 1.64
C THR A 2 -3.52 11.44 0.82
N PHE A 3 -2.54 10.91 0.14
CA PHE A 3 -1.70 11.62 -0.84
C PHE A 3 -2.51 12.44 -1.87
N ARG A 4 -3.78 12.07 -2.12
CA ARG A 4 -4.71 12.74 -3.03
C ARG A 4 -5.26 14.07 -2.54
N ASP A 5 -5.35 14.24 -1.24
CA ASP A 5 -6.12 15.34 -0.65
C ASP A 5 -5.35 16.67 -0.63
N ASN A 6 -4.09 16.68 -1.08
CA ASN A 6 -3.16 17.80 -0.88
C ASN A 6 -2.42 18.23 -2.16
N ASP A 7 -3.04 18.23 -3.34
CA ASP A 7 -2.44 18.77 -4.58
C ASP A 7 -0.98 18.34 -4.84
N GLY A 8 -0.67 17.05 -4.60
CA GLY A 8 0.68 16.51 -4.74
C GLY A 8 1.57 16.73 -3.51
N LEU A 9 0.99 17.17 -2.39
CA LEU A 9 1.69 17.28 -1.12
C LEU A 9 1.41 16.03 -0.25
N TRP A 10 2.46 15.45 0.30
CA TRP A 10 2.34 14.46 1.35
C TRP A 10 2.64 15.12 2.69
N GLU A 11 1.59 15.30 3.52
CA GLU A 11 1.68 15.95 4.83
C GLU A 11 2.43 17.30 4.76
N ASN A 12 2.02 18.17 3.82
CA ASN A 12 2.56 19.49 3.56
C ASN A 12 4.01 19.52 2.99
N HIS A 13 4.56 18.38 2.59
CA HIS A 13 5.83 18.30 1.86
C HIS A 13 5.59 17.91 0.40
N ARG A 14 6.34 18.51 -0.50
CA ARG A 14 6.34 18.09 -1.89
C ARG A 14 6.93 16.68 -1.97
N VAL A 15 6.33 15.85 -2.80
CA VAL A 15 6.76 14.45 -2.97
C VAL A 15 8.23 14.37 -3.38
N GLU A 16 8.66 15.27 -4.24
CA GLU A 16 10.04 15.36 -4.71
C GLU A 16 11.05 15.67 -3.59
N GLU A 17 10.59 16.25 -2.48
CA GLU A 17 11.43 16.60 -1.34
C GLU A 17 11.61 15.47 -0.32
N VAL A 18 10.72 14.49 -0.31
CA VAL A 18 10.69 13.43 0.72
C VAL A 18 10.54 12.02 0.20
N ALA A 19 10.24 11.83 -1.08
CA ALA A 19 9.92 10.51 -1.64
C ALA A 19 10.67 10.20 -2.93
N THR A 20 11.92 10.62 -3.03
CA THR A 20 12.85 10.27 -4.11
C THR A 20 14.24 9.95 -3.56
N PRO A 21 15.04 9.08 -4.24
CA PRO A 21 16.43 8.83 -3.86
C PRO A 21 17.25 10.13 -3.84
N GLU A 22 17.04 11.03 -4.80
CA GLU A 22 17.73 12.32 -4.93
C GLU A 22 17.46 13.22 -3.73
N ALA A 23 16.21 13.25 -3.23
CA ALA A 23 15.85 14.00 -2.03
C ALA A 23 16.62 13.49 -0.80
N PHE A 24 16.76 12.17 -0.68
CA PHE A 24 17.51 11.56 0.42
C PHE A 24 19.01 11.87 0.35
N GLU A 25 19.60 11.91 -0.84
CA GLU A 25 20.99 12.30 -1.02
C GLU A 25 21.23 13.79 -0.72
N GLN A 26 20.33 14.66 -1.18
CA GLN A 26 20.45 16.11 -1.04
C GLN A 26 20.16 16.60 0.37
N ASN A 27 19.14 16.04 1.03
CA ASN A 27 18.71 16.46 2.35
C ASN A 27 18.26 15.25 3.21
N PRO A 28 19.19 14.38 3.62
CA PRO A 28 18.85 13.19 4.40
C PRO A 28 18.18 13.54 5.73
N SER A 29 18.56 14.64 6.37
CA SER A 29 17.95 15.06 7.64
C SER A 29 16.46 15.37 7.51
N LEU A 30 16.04 16.01 6.42
CA LEU A 30 14.62 16.27 6.15
C LEU A 30 13.87 14.95 5.96
N VAL A 31 14.43 14.04 5.16
CA VAL A 31 13.81 12.76 4.85
C VAL A 31 13.68 11.89 6.11
N TYR A 32 14.72 11.79 6.93
CA TYR A 32 14.63 11.08 8.22
C TYR A 32 13.54 11.66 9.12
N ARG A 33 13.51 12.98 9.31
CA ARG A 33 12.49 13.64 10.14
C ARG A 33 11.08 13.38 9.63
N PHE A 34 10.89 13.47 8.30
CA PHE A 34 9.59 13.23 7.69
C PHE A 34 9.08 11.82 7.99
N TYR A 35 9.89 10.77 7.72
CA TYR A 35 9.45 9.39 7.96
C TYR A 35 9.40 9.02 9.44
N ASN A 36 10.26 9.57 10.29
CA ASN A 36 10.15 9.42 11.73
C ASN A 36 8.83 9.98 12.27
N ALA A 37 8.42 11.15 11.79
CA ALA A 37 7.14 11.75 12.15
C ALA A 37 5.95 10.88 11.67
N ARG A 38 6.00 10.35 10.45
CA ARG A 38 4.95 9.44 9.92
C ARG A 38 4.90 8.13 10.72
N ARG A 39 6.05 7.59 11.07
CA ARG A 39 6.15 6.37 11.89
C ARG A 39 5.55 6.57 13.28
N ALA A 40 5.86 7.68 13.93
CA ALA A 40 5.30 8.05 15.22
C ALA A 40 3.78 8.26 15.15
N GLN A 41 3.30 8.95 14.12
CA GLN A 41 1.87 9.20 13.90
C GLN A 41 1.09 7.90 13.70
N LEU A 42 1.63 6.96 12.91
CA LEU A 42 0.98 5.66 12.67
C LEU A 42 0.76 4.86 13.96
N GLN A 43 1.60 5.06 14.95
CA GLN A 43 1.57 4.35 16.24
C GLN A 43 0.72 5.05 17.31
N GLN A 44 0.04 6.14 16.99
CA GLN A 44 -0.88 6.80 17.90
C GLN A 44 -2.16 5.98 18.10
N ASP A 45 -2.75 6.02 19.29
CA ASP A 45 -3.88 5.20 19.68
C ASP A 45 -5.16 5.47 18.85
N ASP A 46 -5.30 6.68 18.31
CA ASP A 46 -6.42 7.08 17.47
C ASP A 46 -6.30 6.62 16.00
N VAL A 47 -5.14 6.13 15.59
CA VAL A 47 -4.93 5.54 14.26
C VAL A 47 -5.29 4.07 14.30
N GLN A 48 -6.46 3.73 13.80
CA GLN A 48 -7.03 2.38 13.86
C GLN A 48 -7.46 1.88 12.48
N PRO A 49 -7.46 0.55 12.25
CA PRO A 49 -8.08 -0.04 11.06
C PRO A 49 -9.54 0.34 10.94
N ASN A 50 -10.01 0.57 9.74
CA ASN A 50 -11.43 0.79 9.47
C ASN A 50 -12.15 -0.51 9.07
N ALA A 51 -13.47 -0.41 8.83
CA ALA A 51 -14.29 -1.55 8.48
C ALA A 51 -13.88 -2.22 7.15
N ALA A 52 -13.27 -1.48 6.22
CA ALA A 52 -12.76 -2.08 4.97
C ALA A 52 -11.56 -3.00 5.24
N HIS A 53 -10.61 -2.60 6.10
CA HIS A 53 -9.50 -3.46 6.51
C HIS A 53 -10.01 -4.76 7.16
N GLN A 54 -11.00 -4.65 8.05
CA GLN A 54 -11.58 -5.80 8.74
C GLN A 54 -12.37 -6.71 7.79
N ALA A 55 -13.09 -6.13 6.82
CA ALA A 55 -13.82 -6.89 5.81
C ALA A 55 -12.88 -7.72 4.92
N LEU A 56 -11.75 -7.15 4.50
CA LEU A 56 -10.74 -7.88 3.73
C LEU A 56 -10.10 -9.00 4.54
N ALA A 57 -9.86 -8.80 5.84
CA ALA A 57 -9.39 -9.86 6.73
C ALA A 57 -10.40 -10.99 6.85
N LYS A 58 -11.71 -10.68 6.93
CA LYS A 58 -12.78 -11.67 6.91
C LYS A 58 -12.82 -12.45 5.59
N LEU A 59 -12.64 -11.77 4.47
CA LEU A 59 -12.56 -12.39 3.15
C LEU A 59 -11.35 -13.33 3.04
N GLU A 60 -10.20 -12.94 3.59
CA GLU A 60 -9.02 -13.81 3.65
C GLU A 60 -9.26 -15.09 4.46
N GLN A 61 -10.00 -15.00 5.58
CA GLN A 61 -10.37 -16.18 6.36
C GLN A 61 -11.20 -17.18 5.56
N ALA A 62 -12.06 -16.70 4.67
CA ALA A 62 -12.90 -17.55 3.83
C ALA A 62 -12.15 -18.11 2.61
N LEU A 63 -11.31 -17.32 1.97
CA LEU A 63 -10.65 -17.67 0.70
C LEU A 63 -9.22 -18.22 0.87
N GLY A 64 -8.57 -17.93 1.99
CA GLY A 64 -7.17 -18.35 2.20
C GLY A 64 -6.24 -17.83 1.10
N ASP A 65 -5.49 -18.74 0.50
CA ASP A 65 -4.50 -18.42 -0.55
C ASP A 65 -5.14 -17.99 -1.90
N ASP A 66 -6.46 -18.13 -2.04
CA ASP A 66 -7.20 -17.64 -3.21
C ASP A 66 -7.45 -16.12 -3.16
N LEU A 67 -7.09 -15.46 -2.08
CA LEU A 67 -7.09 -14.01 -1.96
C LEU A 67 -5.67 -13.46 -1.87
N MET A 68 -5.34 -12.49 -2.71
CA MET A 68 -4.12 -11.69 -2.61
C MET A 68 -4.48 -10.24 -2.32
N VAL A 69 -4.01 -9.71 -1.20
CA VAL A 69 -4.13 -8.29 -0.87
C VAL A 69 -2.81 -7.59 -1.21
N VAL A 70 -2.87 -6.71 -2.20
CA VAL A 70 -1.76 -5.84 -2.59
C VAL A 70 -2.09 -4.41 -2.16
N THR A 71 -1.22 -3.80 -1.39
CA THR A 71 -1.41 -2.41 -0.95
C THR A 71 -0.31 -1.49 -1.45
N GLN A 72 -0.70 -0.31 -1.88
CA GLN A 72 0.20 0.82 -2.13
C GLN A 72 0.46 1.63 -0.86
N ASN A 73 -0.32 1.39 0.21
CA ASN A 73 -0.16 2.05 1.49
C ASN A 73 1.03 1.47 2.25
N VAL A 74 1.67 2.32 3.03
CA VAL A 74 2.86 1.97 3.80
C VAL A 74 2.59 1.74 5.30
N ASP A 75 1.32 1.90 5.72
CA ASP A 75 0.85 1.60 7.07
C ASP A 75 0.66 0.09 7.30
N ASP A 76 0.42 -0.30 8.54
CA ASP A 76 0.14 -1.68 8.96
C ASP A 76 -1.34 -1.93 9.28
N LEU A 77 -2.24 -1.12 8.74
CA LEU A 77 -3.67 -1.19 9.11
C LEU A 77 -4.36 -2.45 8.61
N HIS A 78 -3.92 -3.04 7.49
CA HIS A 78 -4.43 -4.34 7.05
C HIS A 78 -4.10 -5.44 8.06
N GLU A 79 -2.86 -5.53 8.51
CA GLU A 79 -2.41 -6.51 9.50
C GLU A 79 -3.09 -6.29 10.85
N ARG A 80 -3.21 -5.03 11.28
CA ARG A 80 -3.95 -4.68 12.51
C ARG A 80 -5.44 -4.96 12.40
N GLY A 81 -6.00 -4.92 11.20
CA GLY A 81 -7.37 -5.31 10.88
C GLY A 81 -7.60 -6.82 10.83
N GLY A 82 -6.53 -7.62 10.89
CA GLY A 82 -6.57 -9.08 10.95
C GLY A 82 -6.07 -9.81 9.70
N SER A 83 -5.68 -9.11 8.62
CA SER A 83 -5.07 -9.73 7.44
C SER A 83 -3.69 -10.31 7.77
N LYS A 84 -3.40 -11.51 7.29
CA LYS A 84 -2.16 -12.24 7.57
C LYS A 84 -1.16 -12.15 6.42
N SER A 85 -1.64 -12.07 5.20
CA SER A 85 -0.83 -12.06 3.99
C SER A 85 -1.09 -10.79 3.19
N VAL A 86 -0.26 -9.76 3.39
CA VAL A 86 -0.38 -8.47 2.72
C VAL A 86 0.92 -8.16 1.97
N TYR A 87 0.79 -7.84 0.68
CA TYR A 87 1.90 -7.48 -0.18
C TYR A 87 2.04 -5.96 -0.24
N HIS A 88 3.00 -5.40 0.50
CA HIS A 88 3.30 -3.97 0.54
C HIS A 88 4.20 -3.58 -0.63
N MET A 89 3.60 -3.31 -1.78
CA MET A 89 4.37 -3.04 -3.00
C MET A 89 5.17 -1.73 -2.95
N HIS A 90 4.85 -0.82 -2.04
CA HIS A 90 5.58 0.45 -1.83
C HIS A 90 6.37 0.49 -0.51
N GLY A 91 6.53 -0.64 0.16
CA GLY A 91 7.28 -0.73 1.42
C GLY A 91 6.43 -0.49 2.67
N LYS A 92 7.09 -0.28 3.80
CA LYS A 92 6.46 -0.19 5.13
C LYS A 92 7.08 0.92 5.97
N LEU A 93 6.25 1.73 6.63
CA LEU A 93 6.70 2.75 7.60
C LEU A 93 7.38 2.12 8.84
N LEU A 94 6.87 1.00 9.32
CA LEU A 94 7.42 0.30 10.50
C LEU A 94 8.58 -0.63 10.14
N SER A 95 9.36 -0.22 9.16
CA SER A 95 10.54 -0.94 8.68
C SER A 95 11.64 0.02 8.27
N ALA A 96 12.89 -0.41 8.47
CA ALA A 96 14.09 0.25 7.95
C ALA A 96 14.86 -0.73 7.08
N ARG A 97 15.52 -0.25 6.05
CA ARG A 97 16.28 -1.06 5.10
C ARG A 97 17.74 -0.65 5.06
N CYS A 98 18.64 -1.62 5.03
CA CYS A 98 20.04 -1.36 4.77
C CYS A 98 20.26 -1.04 3.29
N ALA A 99 20.82 0.12 2.97
CA ALA A 99 21.11 0.53 1.60
C ALA A 99 22.14 -0.35 0.89
N ILE A 100 22.96 -1.08 1.63
CA ILE A 100 24.01 -1.96 1.07
C ILE A 100 23.47 -3.36 0.83
N SER A 101 22.97 -4.03 1.89
CA SER A 101 22.52 -5.43 1.81
C SER A 101 21.09 -5.58 1.30
N GLN A 102 20.33 -4.51 1.28
CA GLN A 102 18.89 -4.48 1.01
C GLN A 102 18.03 -5.23 2.04
N GLN A 103 18.64 -5.69 3.14
CA GLN A 103 17.93 -6.36 4.22
C GLN A 103 17.04 -5.37 4.96
N SER A 104 15.77 -5.76 5.20
CA SER A 104 14.78 -5.00 5.95
C SER A 104 14.70 -5.47 7.40
N PHE A 105 14.43 -4.53 8.29
CA PHE A 105 14.30 -4.75 9.73
C PHE A 105 13.02 -4.10 10.22
N VAL A 106 12.27 -4.76 11.10
CA VAL A 106 11.17 -4.11 11.81
C VAL A 106 11.74 -2.94 12.63
N TRP A 107 11.17 -1.77 12.45
CA TRP A 107 11.67 -0.55 13.08
C TRP A 107 10.52 0.36 13.49
N ARG A 108 10.37 0.56 14.79
CA ARG A 108 9.26 1.34 15.37
C ARG A 108 9.69 2.71 15.90
N ASP A 109 10.96 2.85 16.22
CA ASP A 109 11.54 4.08 16.76
C ASP A 109 12.02 5.04 15.68
N SER A 110 12.45 6.21 16.07
CA SER A 110 13.16 7.13 15.19
C SER A 110 14.56 6.61 14.87
N PHE A 111 15.04 6.90 13.67
CA PHE A 111 16.44 6.68 13.30
C PHE A 111 16.94 7.79 12.38
N ASP A 112 18.24 7.98 12.32
CA ASP A 112 18.91 9.04 11.57
C ASP A 112 20.32 8.65 11.12
N HIS A 113 21.10 9.65 10.71
CA HIS A 113 22.48 9.51 10.25
C HIS A 113 23.48 9.06 11.36
N THR A 114 23.03 8.88 12.59
CA THR A 114 23.85 8.32 13.68
C THR A 114 23.52 6.87 13.99
N THR A 115 22.40 6.36 13.46
CA THR A 115 21.89 5.02 13.76
C THR A 115 22.65 3.97 12.95
N LYS A 116 23.21 2.99 13.64
CA LYS A 116 23.94 1.89 13.02
C LYS A 116 23.00 0.79 12.55
N CYS A 117 23.26 0.28 11.36
CA CYS A 117 22.54 -0.85 10.79
C CYS A 117 22.84 -2.15 11.57
N PRO A 118 21.81 -2.97 11.89
CA PRO A 118 22.01 -4.23 12.59
C PRO A 118 22.86 -5.25 11.82
N CYS A 119 22.83 -5.25 10.47
CA CYS A 119 23.54 -6.25 9.67
C CYS A 119 25.01 -5.90 9.39
N CYS A 120 25.34 -4.63 9.20
CA CYS A 120 26.68 -4.21 8.80
C CYS A 120 27.39 -3.27 9.78
N HIS A 121 26.69 -2.84 10.85
CA HIS A 121 27.18 -1.93 11.90
C HIS A 121 27.62 -0.55 11.39
N ARG A 122 27.25 -0.18 10.16
CA ARG A 122 27.54 1.10 9.52
C ARG A 122 26.27 1.95 9.47
N VAL A 123 26.41 3.23 9.17
CA VAL A 123 25.29 4.15 8.97
C VAL A 123 24.74 3.98 7.55
N THR A 124 23.88 2.99 7.36
CA THR A 124 23.37 2.59 6.05
C THR A 124 21.85 2.44 6.01
N LEU A 125 21.17 2.75 7.12
CA LEU A 125 19.72 2.61 7.19
C LEU A 125 19.02 3.76 6.45
N ARG A 126 17.98 3.38 5.72
CA ARG A 126 17.03 4.27 5.08
C ARG A 126 15.60 3.85 5.42
N PRO A 127 14.60 4.74 5.27
CA PRO A 127 13.19 4.33 5.30
C PRO A 127 12.94 3.19 4.30
N ASP A 128 12.25 2.14 4.72
CA ASP A 128 11.90 1.00 3.86
C ASP A 128 10.65 1.32 3.03
N ILE A 129 10.78 2.37 2.26
CA ILE A 129 9.75 2.91 1.36
C ILE A 129 10.28 2.84 -0.07
N VAL A 130 9.44 2.41 -0.99
CA VAL A 130 9.71 2.51 -2.42
C VAL A 130 9.43 3.94 -2.85
N TRP A 131 10.48 4.64 -3.24
CA TRP A 131 10.38 6.03 -3.72
C TRP A 131 10.11 6.10 -5.21
N PHE A 132 9.65 7.26 -5.66
CA PHE A 132 9.49 7.52 -7.09
C PHE A 132 10.82 7.34 -7.83
N GLY A 133 10.76 6.61 -8.95
CA GLY A 133 11.94 6.18 -9.70
C GLY A 133 12.53 4.83 -9.27
N GLU A 134 12.10 4.28 -8.12
CA GLU A 134 12.50 2.95 -7.68
C GLU A 134 11.50 1.88 -8.12
N MET A 135 11.97 0.64 -8.24
CA MET A 135 11.13 -0.51 -8.59
C MET A 135 10.22 -0.90 -7.43
N PRO A 136 8.89 -0.99 -7.61
CA PRO A 136 8.00 -1.55 -6.61
C PRO A 136 8.34 -3.00 -6.26
N LEU A 137 7.93 -3.43 -5.07
CA LEU A 137 8.16 -4.78 -4.56
C LEU A 137 7.09 -5.76 -5.08
N TYR A 138 7.42 -7.05 -5.09
CA TYR A 138 6.50 -8.17 -5.39
C TYR A 138 5.87 -8.13 -6.79
N MET A 139 6.52 -7.51 -7.76
CA MET A 139 5.93 -7.34 -9.09
C MET A 139 5.70 -8.69 -9.81
N ASP A 140 6.59 -9.67 -9.65
CA ASP A 140 6.44 -10.98 -10.27
C ASP A 140 5.22 -11.73 -9.68
N GLU A 141 5.06 -11.71 -8.36
CA GLU A 141 3.93 -12.31 -7.66
C GLU A 141 2.62 -11.60 -8.03
N ILE A 142 2.64 -10.28 -8.12
CA ILE A 142 1.47 -9.48 -8.50
C ILE A 142 1.04 -9.78 -9.93
N TYR A 143 1.96 -9.79 -10.89
CA TYR A 143 1.63 -10.11 -12.29
C TYR A 143 1.14 -11.54 -12.45
N THR A 144 1.70 -12.50 -11.72
CA THR A 144 1.22 -13.88 -11.70
C THR A 144 -0.23 -13.95 -11.19
N ALA A 145 -0.54 -13.26 -10.11
CA ALA A 145 -1.90 -13.21 -9.56
C ALA A 145 -2.89 -12.54 -10.51
N LEU A 146 -2.50 -11.42 -11.15
CA LEU A 146 -3.35 -10.73 -12.14
C LEU A 146 -3.68 -11.61 -13.34
N ALA A 147 -2.73 -12.44 -13.78
CA ALA A 147 -2.94 -13.37 -14.88
C ALA A 147 -3.90 -14.53 -14.56
N GLN A 148 -4.12 -14.81 -13.29
CA GLN A 148 -4.93 -15.94 -12.79
C GLN A 148 -6.21 -15.51 -12.09
N ALA A 149 -6.41 -14.22 -11.83
CA ALA A 149 -7.54 -13.72 -11.05
C ALA A 149 -8.87 -13.90 -11.80
N ASP A 150 -9.89 -14.34 -11.09
CA ASP A 150 -11.27 -14.33 -11.54
C ASP A 150 -11.94 -12.97 -11.28
N ILE A 151 -11.55 -12.31 -10.17
CA ILE A 151 -12.02 -10.99 -9.78
C ILE A 151 -10.81 -10.13 -9.43
N PHE A 152 -10.78 -8.92 -9.96
CA PHE A 152 -9.86 -7.86 -9.56
C PHE A 152 -10.64 -6.67 -9.03
N ILE A 153 -10.34 -6.25 -7.81
CA ILE A 153 -10.94 -5.06 -7.21
C ILE A 153 -9.85 -4.04 -6.84
N ALA A 154 -10.00 -2.80 -7.31
CA ALA A 154 -9.17 -1.67 -6.91
C ALA A 154 -9.93 -0.80 -5.91
N ILE A 155 -9.36 -0.60 -4.73
CA ILE A 155 -10.00 0.09 -3.61
C ILE A 155 -9.22 1.36 -3.28
N GLY A 156 -9.88 2.53 -3.36
CA GLY A 156 -9.30 3.80 -2.93
C GLY A 156 -8.10 4.28 -3.73
N THR A 157 -7.90 3.79 -4.95
CA THR A 157 -6.77 4.19 -5.80
C THR A 157 -7.13 5.28 -6.82
N SER A 158 -6.16 6.17 -7.12
CA SER A 158 -6.39 7.26 -8.10
C SER A 158 -6.42 6.79 -9.55
N GLY A 159 -5.78 5.67 -9.83
CA GLY A 159 -5.53 5.26 -11.20
C GLY A 159 -4.47 6.11 -11.92
N ASN A 160 -3.69 6.91 -11.19
CA ASN A 160 -2.64 7.77 -11.76
C ASN A 160 -1.22 7.27 -11.49
N VAL A 161 -1.04 6.38 -10.51
CA VAL A 161 0.29 5.89 -10.09
C VAL A 161 0.56 4.55 -10.74
N TYR A 162 1.56 4.50 -11.61
CA TYR A 162 2.03 3.29 -12.26
C TYR A 162 3.12 2.60 -11.43
N PRO A 163 3.24 1.26 -11.47
CA PRO A 163 2.51 0.32 -12.35
C PRO A 163 1.10 -0.03 -11.89
N ALA A 164 0.68 0.31 -10.67
CA ALA A 164 -0.62 -0.10 -10.11
C ALA A 164 -1.81 0.35 -10.96
N ALA A 165 -1.74 1.54 -11.57
CA ALA A 165 -2.78 2.04 -12.47
C ALA A 165 -3.02 1.15 -13.70
N GLY A 166 -2.03 0.35 -14.11
CA GLY A 166 -2.13 -0.59 -15.22
C GLY A 166 -2.66 -1.97 -14.85
N PHE A 167 -2.86 -2.27 -13.58
CA PHE A 167 -3.27 -3.62 -13.13
C PHE A 167 -4.66 -4.01 -13.64
N VAL A 168 -5.59 -3.07 -13.70
CA VAL A 168 -6.94 -3.33 -14.21
C VAL A 168 -6.91 -3.84 -15.66
N GLN A 169 -6.08 -3.26 -16.51
CA GLN A 169 -5.97 -3.68 -17.91
C GLN A 169 -5.44 -5.11 -18.00
N ILE A 170 -4.38 -5.43 -17.25
CA ILE A 170 -3.78 -6.77 -17.23
C ILE A 170 -4.79 -7.81 -16.72
N ALA A 171 -5.49 -7.52 -15.64
CA ALA A 171 -6.52 -8.39 -15.08
C ALA A 171 -7.65 -8.63 -16.10
N LYS A 172 -8.14 -7.58 -16.75
CA LYS A 172 -9.20 -7.64 -17.74
C LYS A 172 -8.80 -8.45 -18.99
N GLU A 173 -7.61 -8.22 -19.50
CA GLU A 173 -7.06 -8.97 -20.64
C GLU A 173 -6.86 -10.46 -20.31
N SER A 174 -6.66 -10.78 -19.03
CA SER A 174 -6.54 -12.15 -18.53
C SER A 174 -7.89 -12.79 -18.18
N GLY A 175 -9.02 -12.10 -18.36
CA GLY A 175 -10.37 -12.62 -18.19
C GLY A 175 -11.01 -12.33 -16.83
N ALA A 176 -10.39 -11.55 -15.96
CA ALA A 176 -10.96 -11.20 -14.66
C ALA A 176 -12.14 -10.22 -14.81
N TYR A 177 -13.13 -10.37 -13.94
CA TYR A 177 -14.14 -9.36 -13.70
C TYR A 177 -13.54 -8.23 -12.84
N THR A 178 -13.66 -6.98 -13.29
CA THR A 178 -12.94 -5.86 -12.69
C THR A 178 -13.88 -4.86 -12.02
N ILE A 179 -13.54 -4.48 -10.79
CA ILE A 179 -14.37 -3.63 -9.93
C ILE A 179 -13.50 -2.46 -9.43
N GLU A 180 -14.02 -1.23 -9.54
CA GLU A 180 -13.46 -0.05 -8.87
C GLU A 180 -14.33 0.33 -7.67
N ALA A 181 -13.74 0.40 -6.47
CA ALA A 181 -14.38 0.88 -5.25
C ALA A 181 -13.71 2.18 -4.81
N ASN A 182 -14.40 3.32 -4.96
CA ASN A 182 -13.82 4.64 -4.77
C ASN A 182 -14.87 5.66 -4.32
N LEU A 183 -14.43 6.75 -3.68
CA LEU A 183 -15.30 7.90 -3.38
C LEU A 183 -15.82 8.59 -4.64
N ALA A 184 -14.97 8.65 -5.67
CA ALA A 184 -15.29 9.16 -6.99
C ALA A 184 -14.54 8.32 -8.04
N PRO A 185 -15.01 8.28 -9.30
CA PRO A 185 -14.32 7.56 -10.36
C PRO A 185 -12.85 7.97 -10.48
N GLY A 186 -11.95 6.98 -10.52
CA GLY A 186 -10.52 7.19 -10.76
C GLY A 186 -10.20 7.45 -12.24
N ALA A 187 -8.93 7.75 -12.53
CA ALA A 187 -8.47 8.04 -13.88
C ALA A 187 -8.66 6.86 -14.87
N THR A 188 -8.65 5.63 -14.36
CA THR A 188 -8.84 4.39 -15.14
C THR A 188 -10.24 3.80 -15.04
N ASN A 189 -11.22 4.54 -14.50
CA ASN A 189 -12.58 4.05 -14.26
C ASN A 189 -13.23 3.40 -15.49
N ALA A 190 -13.03 3.96 -16.67
CA ALA A 190 -13.61 3.45 -17.90
C ALA A 190 -13.17 2.00 -18.27
N LEU A 191 -12.08 1.50 -17.68
CA LEU A 191 -11.58 0.14 -17.91
C LEU A 191 -12.28 -0.90 -17.04
N PHE A 192 -12.92 -0.50 -15.93
CA PHE A 192 -13.58 -1.40 -15.01
C PHE A 192 -14.96 -1.83 -15.48
N ASP A 193 -15.33 -3.08 -15.21
CA ASP A 193 -16.65 -3.63 -15.51
C ASP A 193 -17.72 -3.08 -14.56
N GLN A 194 -17.35 -2.76 -13.31
CA GLN A 194 -18.25 -2.25 -12.28
C GLN A 194 -17.58 -1.15 -11.46
N SER A 195 -18.37 -0.15 -11.05
CA SER A 195 -17.97 0.89 -10.11
C SER A 195 -18.85 0.86 -8.86
N LEU A 196 -18.21 0.81 -7.69
CA LEU A 196 -18.85 0.99 -6.40
C LEU A 196 -18.42 2.35 -5.86
N THR A 197 -19.36 3.27 -5.72
CA THR A 197 -19.08 4.66 -5.29
C THR A 197 -19.48 4.86 -3.85
N GLY A 198 -18.57 5.33 -3.02
CA GLY A 198 -18.78 5.62 -1.62
C GLY A 198 -17.52 5.46 -0.78
N PRO A 199 -17.60 5.73 0.54
CA PRO A 199 -16.50 5.47 1.46
C PRO A 199 -16.13 3.99 1.49
N ALA A 200 -14.84 3.67 1.43
CA ALA A 200 -14.36 2.28 1.46
C ALA A 200 -14.86 1.53 2.71
N SER A 201 -14.95 2.23 3.85
CA SER A 201 -15.47 1.66 5.11
C SER A 201 -16.94 1.23 5.08
N GLN A 202 -17.67 1.64 4.05
CA GLN A 202 -19.08 1.24 3.81
C GLN A 202 -19.19 0.24 2.66
N ILE A 203 -18.67 0.61 1.48
CA ILE A 203 -18.88 -0.18 0.26
C ILE A 203 -18.07 -1.50 0.25
N VAL A 204 -16.90 -1.55 0.86
CA VAL A 204 -16.08 -2.78 0.89
C VAL A 204 -16.70 -3.85 1.79
N PRO A 205 -17.16 -3.55 3.03
CA PRO A 205 -17.87 -4.54 3.82
C PRO A 205 -19.14 -5.07 3.15
N GLU A 206 -19.91 -4.20 2.49
CA GLU A 206 -21.12 -4.60 1.75
C GLU A 206 -20.77 -5.56 0.63
N TRP A 207 -19.79 -5.22 -0.19
CA TRP A 207 -19.31 -6.07 -1.28
C TRP A 207 -18.77 -7.42 -0.78
N VAL A 208 -17.97 -7.43 0.29
CA VAL A 208 -17.46 -8.68 0.89
C VAL A 208 -18.61 -9.57 1.39
N ASN A 209 -19.59 -9.00 2.08
CA ASN A 209 -20.73 -9.75 2.57
C ASN A 209 -21.57 -10.33 1.43
N GLU A 210 -21.79 -9.58 0.36
CA GLU A 210 -22.49 -10.05 -0.84
C GLU A 210 -21.74 -11.20 -1.51
N LEU A 211 -20.42 -11.06 -1.67
CA LEU A 211 -19.57 -12.10 -2.25
C LEU A 211 -19.63 -13.40 -1.44
N LEU A 212 -19.47 -13.31 -0.12
CA LEU A 212 -19.51 -14.47 0.76
C LEU A 212 -20.89 -15.14 0.77
N SER A 213 -21.97 -14.38 0.69
CA SER A 213 -23.34 -14.91 0.64
C SER A 213 -23.65 -15.61 -0.69
N ASN A 214 -23.22 -15.03 -1.81
CA ASN A 214 -23.52 -15.54 -3.15
C ASN A 214 -22.75 -16.82 -3.47
N TYR A 215 -21.58 -17.00 -2.90
CA TYR A 215 -20.73 -18.18 -3.16
C TYR A 215 -20.76 -19.22 -2.04
N ALA A 216 -21.60 -19.04 -1.03
CA ALA A 216 -21.73 -19.93 0.14
C ALA A 216 -20.37 -20.23 0.83
N LEU A 217 -19.51 -19.21 0.90
CA LEU A 217 -18.18 -19.25 1.49
C LEU A 217 -18.20 -18.90 2.99
#